data_bc90712d1a34d35806df9b055aceb594
#
_entry.id   bc90712d1a34d35806df9b055aceb594
#
_cell.length_a   1.000
_cell.length_b   1.000
_cell.length_c   1.000
_cell.angle_alpha   90.00
_cell.angle_beta   90.00
_cell.angle_gamma   90.00
#
_symmetry.space_group_name_H-M   'P 1'
#
loop_
_entity.id
_entity.type
_entity.pdbx_description
1 polymer ?
#
loop_
_entity_poly.entity_id
_entity_poly.type
_entity_poly.pdbx_seq_one_letter_code
_entity_poly.pdbx_strand_id
1 'polypeptide(L)'
;MKTIDALFEPFTLKENIVLDNRFVLSPMVTNSSTEEGHITQDDLLYAKRRAGSAALQITGAAYVNKQGQLFEFGFSAMDESAIPGLKKLAQEMKSQGAMAILQLTHAGRFASHALNRDKTVVGPSAMKLQSPFPHEVHEMTIGEIYQVIEDYRRATKIAIEAGFDGVEISSAQRLLIQTFFSTFSNERTDEYGSQSLENRSRIGIEVLKVVQETIEQYAGEQFLLGFRATPEETRGNQIGYSIDEFLEFFHQALTVASIDYLAIASWGHDVFRNKIRAKGPHQGELVNAVIYKELKGKVAVIASGGINSQEKALEALEHADLVGLSTPFITDPEFTEKIKEGKSEEIQLSIKPENLEALAIPQAAFKDIVPLMDFGESLHKDARDFFRSLEVNYKERAVDES
;
A
#
# COMPACT_ATOMS: atom_id res chain seq x y z
N MET A 1 0.96 -18.41 22.77
CA MET A 1 1.13 -18.53 21.31
C MET A 1 -0.20 -18.93 20.70
N LYS A 2 -0.64 -18.21 19.69
CA LYS A 2 -1.87 -18.55 18.94
C LYS A 2 -1.65 -19.86 18.17
N THR A 3 -2.73 -20.62 17.95
CA THR A 3 -2.70 -21.84 17.12
C THR A 3 -2.99 -21.51 15.66
N ILE A 4 -2.77 -22.45 14.75
CA ILE A 4 -3.07 -22.28 13.31
C ILE A 4 -4.51 -21.84 13.09
N ASP A 5 -5.46 -22.39 13.88
CA ASP A 5 -6.86 -22.05 13.77
C ASP A 5 -7.13 -20.55 13.88
N ALA A 6 -6.32 -19.82 14.69
CA ALA A 6 -6.46 -18.38 14.84
C ALA A 6 -6.28 -17.60 13.52
N LEU A 7 -5.55 -18.14 12.53
CA LEU A 7 -5.40 -17.55 11.19
C LEU A 7 -6.66 -17.72 10.31
N PHE A 8 -7.52 -18.65 10.67
CA PHE A 8 -8.72 -19.03 9.93
C PHE A 8 -10.02 -18.75 10.69
N GLU A 9 -9.93 -18.21 11.89
CA GLU A 9 -11.10 -17.69 12.58
C GLU A 9 -11.67 -16.48 11.82
N PRO A 10 -12.99 -16.47 11.52
CA PRO A 10 -13.61 -15.32 10.88
C PRO A 10 -13.37 -14.03 11.66
N PHE A 11 -13.19 -12.93 10.94
CA PHE A 11 -12.96 -11.62 11.53
C PHE A 11 -13.99 -10.59 11.04
N THR A 12 -14.76 -10.01 11.96
CA THR A 12 -15.65 -8.91 11.63
C THR A 12 -14.84 -7.63 11.50
N LEU A 13 -14.60 -7.21 10.25
CA LEU A 13 -13.87 -5.99 9.94
C LEU A 13 -14.73 -4.75 10.14
N LYS A 14 -16.00 -4.85 9.74
CA LYS A 14 -17.03 -3.82 9.87
C LYS A 14 -18.37 -4.52 10.10
N GLU A 15 -19.38 -3.81 10.59
CA GLU A 15 -20.72 -4.36 10.69
C GLU A 15 -21.15 -4.94 9.32
N ASN A 16 -21.56 -6.22 9.32
CA ASN A 16 -21.93 -7.01 8.15
C ASN A 16 -20.79 -7.31 7.14
N ILE A 17 -19.53 -7.02 7.47
CA ILE A 17 -18.36 -7.44 6.69
C ILE A 17 -17.52 -8.37 7.54
N VAL A 18 -17.57 -9.66 7.20
CA VAL A 18 -16.82 -10.72 7.87
C VAL A 18 -15.81 -11.31 6.89
N LEU A 19 -14.54 -11.28 7.26
CA LEU A 19 -13.47 -11.93 6.53
C LEU A 19 -13.35 -13.39 6.99
N ASP A 20 -13.27 -14.33 6.05
CA ASP A 20 -13.21 -15.77 6.35
C ASP A 20 -11.88 -16.25 6.92
N ASN A 21 -10.85 -15.43 6.83
CA ASN A 21 -9.52 -15.69 7.38
C ASN A 21 -8.82 -14.37 7.71
N ARG A 22 -7.64 -14.47 8.34
CA ARG A 22 -6.85 -13.31 8.78
C ARG A 22 -5.83 -12.81 7.76
N PHE A 23 -5.77 -13.39 6.56
CA PHE A 23 -4.79 -13.02 5.56
C PHE A 23 -5.26 -11.85 4.71
N VAL A 24 -4.31 -10.96 4.41
CA VAL A 24 -4.48 -9.81 3.53
C VAL A 24 -3.44 -9.88 2.42
N LEU A 25 -3.87 -9.78 1.16
CA LEU A 25 -2.96 -9.49 0.05
C LEU A 25 -2.60 -8.01 0.12
N SER A 26 -1.40 -7.71 0.62
CA SER A 26 -0.88 -6.34 0.75
C SER A 26 -0.51 -5.75 -0.62
N PRO A 27 -0.52 -4.42 -0.77
CA PRO A 27 -0.21 -3.75 -2.03
C PRO A 27 1.10 -4.22 -2.67
N MET A 28 0.99 -4.62 -3.95
CA MET A 28 2.12 -4.93 -4.82
C MET A 28 1.81 -4.39 -6.21
N VAL A 29 2.66 -3.50 -6.71
CA VAL A 29 2.54 -2.98 -8.07
C VAL A 29 3.11 -4.03 -9.03
N THR A 30 2.32 -4.41 -10.02
CA THR A 30 2.75 -5.32 -11.11
C THR A 30 3.58 -4.59 -12.17
N ASN A 31 3.41 -3.26 -12.28
CA ASN A 31 4.00 -2.40 -13.31
C ASN A 31 3.74 -2.96 -14.72
N SER A 32 2.50 -3.38 -14.98
CA SER A 32 2.07 -4.09 -16.21
C SER A 32 0.89 -3.44 -16.93
N SER A 33 0.44 -2.29 -16.44
CA SER A 33 -0.60 -1.49 -17.10
C SER A 33 -0.09 -0.76 -18.35
N THR A 34 -0.93 0.01 -19.03
CA THR A 34 -0.47 0.86 -20.14
C THR A 34 0.31 2.07 -19.63
N GLU A 35 0.99 2.79 -20.52
CA GLU A 35 1.71 4.04 -20.20
C GLU A 35 0.74 5.14 -19.69
N GLU A 36 -0.53 5.11 -20.14
CA GLU A 36 -1.59 6.01 -19.68
C GLU A 36 -2.20 5.58 -18.34
N GLY A 37 -1.82 4.40 -17.83
CA GLY A 37 -2.30 3.86 -16.57
C GLY A 37 -3.60 3.06 -16.67
N HIS A 38 -3.94 2.53 -17.83
CA HIS A 38 -5.08 1.65 -18.02
C HIS A 38 -4.72 0.20 -17.73
N ILE A 39 -5.66 -0.51 -17.13
CA ILE A 39 -5.54 -1.95 -16.81
C ILE A 39 -5.38 -2.77 -18.09
N THR A 40 -4.41 -3.68 -18.08
CA THR A 40 -4.14 -4.62 -19.17
C THR A 40 -4.64 -6.02 -18.85
N GLN A 41 -4.56 -6.92 -19.83
CA GLN A 41 -4.85 -8.34 -19.62
C GLN A 41 -3.89 -8.98 -18.60
N ASP A 42 -2.64 -8.54 -18.54
CA ASP A 42 -1.65 -9.03 -17.58
C ASP A 42 -2.06 -8.70 -16.14
N ASP A 43 -2.55 -7.46 -15.89
CA ASP A 43 -3.07 -7.07 -14.58
C ASP A 43 -4.26 -7.94 -14.16
N LEU A 44 -5.18 -8.22 -15.10
CA LEU A 44 -6.36 -9.05 -14.84
C LEU A 44 -6.00 -10.50 -14.53
N LEU A 45 -5.10 -11.10 -15.32
CA LEU A 45 -4.63 -12.48 -15.09
C LEU A 45 -3.90 -12.61 -13.76
N TYR A 46 -3.05 -11.63 -13.41
CA TYR A 46 -2.36 -11.58 -12.13
C TYR A 46 -3.34 -11.54 -10.96
N ALA A 47 -4.35 -10.66 -11.03
CA ALA A 47 -5.38 -10.54 -9.99
C ALA A 47 -6.23 -11.81 -9.88
N LYS A 48 -6.69 -12.35 -10.99
CA LYS A 48 -7.47 -13.58 -11.04
C LYS A 48 -6.74 -14.77 -10.42
N ARG A 49 -5.45 -14.92 -10.72
CA ARG A 49 -4.62 -16.01 -10.18
C ARG A 49 -4.51 -15.95 -8.66
N ARG A 50 -4.66 -14.78 -8.06
CA ARG A 50 -4.55 -14.53 -6.61
C ARG A 50 -5.88 -14.26 -5.92
N ALA A 51 -6.98 -14.39 -6.61
CA ALA A 51 -8.31 -14.09 -6.07
C ALA A 51 -8.67 -14.89 -4.80
N GLY A 52 -8.15 -16.11 -4.66
CA GLY A 52 -8.33 -16.98 -3.48
C GLY A 52 -7.23 -16.87 -2.42
N SER A 53 -6.20 -16.03 -2.62
CA SER A 53 -5.03 -16.02 -1.72
C SER A 53 -5.30 -15.44 -0.34
N ALA A 54 -6.25 -14.51 -0.20
CA ALA A 54 -6.56 -13.81 1.04
C ALA A 54 -8.00 -13.30 1.05
N ALA A 55 -8.59 -13.14 2.24
CA ALA A 55 -9.96 -12.65 2.39
C ALA A 55 -10.10 -11.15 2.10
N LEU A 56 -9.04 -10.36 2.30
CA LEU A 56 -8.96 -8.95 1.95
C LEU A 56 -7.81 -8.74 0.96
N GLN A 57 -8.07 -8.13 -0.18
CA GLN A 57 -7.07 -7.90 -1.21
C GLN A 57 -6.97 -6.41 -1.53
N ILE A 58 -5.75 -5.87 -1.41
CA ILE A 58 -5.45 -4.47 -1.68
C ILE A 58 -4.62 -4.42 -2.96
N THR A 59 -5.02 -3.61 -3.92
CA THR A 59 -4.30 -3.46 -5.19
C THR A 59 -2.91 -2.88 -4.99
N GLY A 60 -2.06 -2.96 -6.01
CA GLY A 60 -0.93 -2.04 -6.12
C GLY A 60 -1.38 -0.58 -6.14
N ALA A 61 -0.41 0.32 -6.04
CA ALA A 61 -0.63 1.76 -5.96
C ALA A 61 -1.27 2.33 -7.24
N ALA A 62 -2.52 2.80 -7.15
CA ALA A 62 -3.15 3.62 -8.18
C ALA A 62 -2.79 5.10 -7.96
N TYR A 63 -2.16 5.74 -8.93
CA TYR A 63 -1.85 7.16 -8.78
C TYR A 63 -3.08 8.05 -9.01
N VAL A 64 -3.25 9.08 -8.17
CA VAL A 64 -4.40 10.00 -8.22
C VAL A 64 -4.22 11.14 -9.22
N ASN A 65 -2.98 11.42 -9.64
CA ASN A 65 -2.62 12.34 -10.73
C ASN A 65 -1.24 12.01 -11.29
N LYS A 66 -0.90 12.57 -12.45
CA LYS A 66 0.37 12.28 -13.15
C LYS A 66 1.62 12.73 -12.40
N GLN A 67 1.55 13.79 -11.57
CA GLN A 67 2.69 14.23 -10.75
C GLN A 67 3.04 13.21 -9.67
N GLY A 68 2.07 12.41 -9.24
CA GLY A 68 2.24 11.35 -8.24
C GLY A 68 2.62 10.00 -8.79
N GLN A 69 2.81 9.84 -10.10
CA GLN A 69 3.08 8.56 -10.74
C GLN A 69 4.48 8.03 -10.39
N LEU A 70 4.51 6.88 -9.67
CA LEU A 70 5.74 6.22 -9.23
C LEU A 70 6.34 5.34 -10.32
N PHE A 71 5.54 4.47 -10.93
CA PHE A 71 5.95 3.48 -11.92
C PHE A 71 5.44 3.82 -13.31
N GLU A 72 6.23 3.52 -14.32
CA GLU A 72 5.92 3.81 -15.74
C GLU A 72 4.61 3.14 -16.17
N PHE A 73 4.45 1.87 -15.82
CA PHE A 73 3.29 1.05 -16.15
C PHE A 73 2.43 0.76 -14.91
N GLY A 74 2.39 1.70 -13.94
CA GLY A 74 1.44 1.67 -12.84
C GLY A 74 0.06 2.13 -13.30
N PHE A 75 -1.01 1.55 -12.75
CA PHE A 75 -2.37 1.97 -13.11
C PHE A 75 -2.83 3.22 -12.36
N SER A 76 -3.85 3.86 -12.91
CA SER A 76 -4.35 5.17 -12.54
C SER A 76 -5.75 5.10 -11.96
N ALA A 77 -6.04 6.03 -11.06
CA ALA A 77 -7.40 6.41 -10.66
C ALA A 77 -7.62 7.92 -10.91
N MET A 78 -6.96 8.46 -11.94
CA MET A 78 -6.87 9.89 -12.19
C MET A 78 -8.12 10.47 -12.85
N ASP A 79 -8.77 9.70 -13.72
CA ASP A 79 -9.94 10.15 -14.48
C ASP A 79 -10.88 8.97 -14.82
N GLU A 80 -12.06 9.29 -15.33
CA GLU A 80 -13.13 8.33 -15.61
C GLU A 80 -12.75 7.28 -16.69
N SER A 81 -11.75 7.52 -17.53
CA SER A 81 -11.30 6.56 -18.54
C SER A 81 -10.72 5.29 -17.91
N ALA A 82 -10.26 5.36 -16.65
CA ALA A 82 -9.77 4.22 -15.89
C ALA A 82 -10.90 3.26 -15.43
N ILE A 83 -12.14 3.73 -15.31
CA ILE A 83 -13.25 2.96 -14.71
C ILE A 83 -13.48 1.61 -15.39
N PRO A 84 -13.54 1.47 -16.72
CA PRO A 84 -13.81 0.17 -17.35
C PRO A 84 -12.76 -0.89 -17.00
N GLY A 85 -11.49 -0.54 -17.00
CA GLY A 85 -10.39 -1.42 -16.63
C GLY A 85 -10.39 -1.77 -15.15
N LEU A 86 -10.52 -0.77 -14.29
CA LEU A 86 -10.59 -0.94 -12.83
C LEU A 86 -11.78 -1.80 -12.42
N LYS A 87 -12.92 -1.69 -13.12
CA LYS A 87 -14.09 -2.54 -12.89
C LYS A 87 -13.80 -4.02 -13.15
N LYS A 88 -13.10 -4.33 -14.25
CA LYS A 88 -12.67 -5.70 -14.54
C LYS A 88 -11.69 -6.20 -13.47
N LEU A 89 -10.75 -5.34 -13.06
CA LEU A 89 -9.78 -5.68 -11.99
C LEU A 89 -10.51 -6.03 -10.68
N ALA A 90 -11.43 -5.19 -10.23
CA ALA A 90 -12.22 -5.46 -9.02
C ALA A 90 -13.02 -6.77 -9.13
N GLN A 91 -13.61 -7.07 -10.30
CA GLN A 91 -14.32 -8.31 -10.54
C GLN A 91 -13.40 -9.55 -10.43
N GLU A 92 -12.21 -9.51 -11.04
CA GLU A 92 -11.26 -10.62 -10.96
C GLU A 92 -10.77 -10.83 -9.52
N MET A 93 -10.45 -9.76 -8.79
CA MET A 93 -10.05 -9.84 -7.37
C MET A 93 -11.13 -10.49 -6.51
N LYS A 94 -12.41 -10.18 -6.76
CA LYS A 94 -13.57 -10.69 -6.01
C LYS A 94 -14.06 -12.06 -6.46
N SER A 95 -13.52 -12.63 -7.54
CA SER A 95 -14.04 -13.83 -8.19
C SER A 95 -14.06 -15.08 -7.29
N GLN A 96 -13.34 -15.07 -6.17
CA GLN A 96 -13.33 -16.15 -5.17
C GLN A 96 -13.78 -15.68 -3.77
N GLY A 97 -14.52 -14.58 -3.68
CA GLY A 97 -15.14 -14.11 -2.43
C GLY A 97 -14.33 -13.13 -1.60
N ALA A 98 -13.13 -12.72 -2.05
CA ALA A 98 -12.36 -11.71 -1.36
C ALA A 98 -13.00 -10.33 -1.46
N MET A 99 -12.72 -9.45 -0.47
CA MET A 99 -13.00 -8.02 -0.56
C MET A 99 -11.88 -7.35 -1.36
N ALA A 100 -12.23 -6.48 -2.31
CA ALA A 100 -11.28 -5.78 -3.19
C ALA A 100 -11.16 -4.30 -2.82
N ILE A 101 -9.94 -3.86 -2.48
CA ILE A 101 -9.63 -2.49 -2.07
C ILE A 101 -8.72 -1.84 -3.11
N LEU A 102 -9.05 -0.63 -3.56
CA LEU A 102 -8.16 0.15 -4.41
C LEU A 102 -7.23 1.02 -3.56
N GLN A 103 -5.91 0.81 -3.65
CA GLN A 103 -4.96 1.69 -2.97
C GLN A 103 -4.74 2.98 -3.77
N LEU A 104 -4.99 4.13 -3.15
CA LEU A 104 -4.80 5.46 -3.74
C LEU A 104 -3.49 6.08 -3.23
N THR A 105 -2.69 6.63 -4.16
CA THR A 105 -1.37 7.16 -3.84
C THR A 105 -1.02 8.42 -4.61
N HIS A 106 -0.14 9.22 -4.01
CA HIS A 106 0.66 10.23 -4.68
C HIS A 106 2.09 10.08 -4.19
N ALA A 107 3.02 9.75 -5.09
CA ALA A 107 4.38 9.39 -4.67
C ALA A 107 5.24 10.60 -4.25
N GLY A 108 4.79 11.83 -4.53
CA GLY A 108 5.51 13.04 -4.16
C GLY A 108 6.93 13.04 -4.70
N ARG A 109 7.91 13.30 -3.84
CA ARG A 109 9.33 13.32 -4.24
C ARG A 109 9.88 11.96 -4.72
N PHE A 110 9.16 10.87 -4.49
CA PHE A 110 9.51 9.53 -4.98
C PHE A 110 8.78 9.16 -6.28
N ALA A 111 8.07 10.08 -6.92
CA ALA A 111 7.41 9.87 -8.21
C ALA A 111 8.44 9.71 -9.34
N SER A 112 9.13 8.57 -9.37
CA SER A 112 10.28 8.35 -10.25
C SER A 112 9.93 8.40 -11.73
N HIS A 113 8.72 7.92 -12.11
CA HIS A 113 8.28 8.04 -13.48
C HIS A 113 7.96 9.51 -13.84
N ALA A 114 7.26 10.25 -12.97
CA ALA A 114 7.03 11.68 -13.16
C ALA A 114 8.36 12.45 -13.27
N LEU A 115 9.36 12.11 -12.42
CA LEU A 115 10.70 12.68 -12.51
C LEU A 115 11.36 12.43 -13.86
N ASN A 116 11.26 11.22 -14.38
CA ASN A 116 11.84 10.87 -15.70
C ASN A 116 11.16 11.64 -16.84
N ARG A 117 9.84 11.80 -16.78
CA ARG A 117 9.03 12.51 -17.79
C ARG A 117 9.19 14.02 -17.69
N ASP A 118 8.99 14.60 -16.49
CA ASP A 118 8.83 16.04 -16.30
C ASP A 118 10.12 16.71 -15.80
N LYS A 119 11.16 15.93 -15.46
CA LYS A 119 12.44 16.33 -14.87
C LYS A 119 12.31 16.98 -13.49
N THR A 120 11.12 16.96 -12.90
CA THR A 120 10.81 17.54 -11.60
C THR A 120 9.85 16.65 -10.83
N VAL A 121 9.89 16.75 -9.52
CA VAL A 121 8.91 16.16 -8.60
C VAL A 121 8.50 17.19 -7.57
N VAL A 122 7.40 16.94 -6.89
CA VAL A 122 6.85 17.85 -5.89
C VAL A 122 6.92 17.27 -4.48
N GLY A 123 6.92 18.14 -3.50
CA GLY A 123 6.90 17.77 -2.08
C GLY A 123 6.49 18.94 -1.20
N PRO A 124 6.48 18.76 0.14
CA PRO A 124 6.12 19.85 1.04
C PRO A 124 7.07 21.03 0.96
N SER A 125 8.37 20.78 0.73
CA SER A 125 9.40 21.83 0.67
C SER A 125 10.40 21.55 -0.45
N ALA A 126 11.00 22.62 -0.95
CA ALA A 126 12.07 22.54 -1.95
C ALA A 126 13.31 21.86 -1.36
N MET A 127 13.86 20.91 -2.10
CA MET A 127 15.08 20.23 -1.71
C MET A 127 15.85 19.69 -2.92
N LYS A 128 17.15 19.44 -2.72
CA LYS A 128 17.99 18.78 -3.73
C LYS A 128 18.25 17.34 -3.32
N LEU A 129 17.91 16.42 -4.20
CA LEU A 129 18.15 14.98 -4.02
C LEU A 129 19.23 14.51 -4.99
N GLN A 130 19.97 13.46 -4.61
CA GLN A 130 21.07 12.89 -5.41
C GLN A 130 20.68 11.55 -6.06
N SER A 131 19.62 10.92 -5.58
CA SER A 131 19.18 9.61 -6.06
C SER A 131 17.76 9.74 -6.65
N PRO A 132 17.44 9.06 -7.78
CA PRO A 132 18.30 8.17 -8.58
C PRO A 132 19.37 8.91 -9.40
N PHE A 133 19.21 10.18 -9.62
CA PHE A 133 20.17 11.13 -10.21
C PHE A 133 19.97 12.51 -9.55
N PRO A 134 20.92 13.45 -9.67
CA PRO A 134 20.75 14.80 -9.12
C PRO A 134 19.50 15.48 -9.69
N HIS A 135 18.57 15.86 -8.83
CA HIS A 135 17.33 16.57 -9.19
C HIS A 135 16.83 17.47 -8.08
N GLU A 136 15.87 18.31 -8.41
CA GLU A 136 15.21 19.22 -7.48
C GLU A 136 13.78 18.75 -7.21
N VAL A 137 13.39 18.83 -5.93
CA VAL A 137 12.00 18.74 -5.49
C VAL A 137 11.45 20.16 -5.40
N HIS A 138 10.33 20.42 -6.06
CA HIS A 138 9.65 21.71 -5.97
C HIS A 138 8.69 21.72 -4.78
N GLU A 139 8.70 22.81 -4.04
CA GLU A 139 7.71 23.04 -2.98
C GLU A 139 6.33 23.27 -3.62
N MET A 140 5.35 22.47 -3.17
CA MET A 140 3.98 22.62 -3.63
C MET A 140 3.40 23.96 -3.17
N THR A 141 2.73 24.66 -4.08
CA THR A 141 1.88 25.79 -3.73
C THR A 141 0.63 25.31 -2.98
N ILE A 142 -0.02 26.23 -2.24
CA ILE A 142 -1.31 25.93 -1.58
C ILE A 142 -2.37 25.46 -2.60
N GLY A 143 -2.38 26.03 -3.81
CA GLY A 143 -3.27 25.61 -4.88
C GLY A 143 -3.04 24.17 -5.34
N GLU A 144 -1.79 23.74 -5.45
CA GLU A 144 -1.43 22.35 -5.79
C GLU A 144 -1.80 21.38 -4.66
N ILE A 145 -1.66 21.79 -3.39
CA ILE A 145 -2.10 20.98 -2.25
C ILE A 145 -3.62 20.76 -2.33
N TYR A 146 -4.41 21.82 -2.53
CA TYR A 146 -5.86 21.68 -2.71
C TYR A 146 -6.22 20.83 -3.91
N GLN A 147 -5.49 20.94 -5.02
CA GLN A 147 -5.72 20.07 -6.18
C GLN A 147 -5.48 18.60 -5.86
N VAL A 148 -4.42 18.27 -5.15
CA VAL A 148 -4.15 16.88 -4.73
C VAL A 148 -5.26 16.35 -3.82
N ILE A 149 -5.76 17.14 -2.89
CA ILE A 149 -6.89 16.75 -2.03
C ILE A 149 -8.13 16.42 -2.90
N GLU A 150 -8.44 17.27 -3.88
CA GLU A 150 -9.55 17.01 -4.81
C GLU A 150 -9.28 15.83 -5.76
N ASP A 151 -8.01 15.54 -6.08
CA ASP A 151 -7.64 14.34 -6.84
C ASP A 151 -7.95 13.05 -6.05
N TYR A 152 -7.74 13.03 -4.73
CA TYR A 152 -8.17 11.92 -3.86
C TYR A 152 -9.70 11.80 -3.81
N ARG A 153 -10.46 12.90 -3.77
CA ARG A 153 -11.92 12.90 -3.88
C ARG A 153 -12.37 12.21 -5.17
N ARG A 154 -11.81 12.65 -6.30
CA ARG A 154 -12.12 12.09 -7.63
C ARG A 154 -11.75 10.61 -7.72
N ALA A 155 -10.55 10.23 -7.28
CA ALA A 155 -10.08 8.85 -7.31
C ALA A 155 -10.95 7.93 -6.45
N THR A 156 -11.44 8.39 -5.30
CA THR A 156 -12.39 7.65 -4.46
C THR A 156 -13.71 7.41 -5.19
N LYS A 157 -14.25 8.42 -5.86
CA LYS A 157 -15.47 8.27 -6.67
C LYS A 157 -15.27 7.24 -7.80
N ILE A 158 -14.12 7.30 -8.48
CA ILE A 158 -13.76 6.31 -9.52
C ILE A 158 -13.72 4.89 -8.93
N ALA A 159 -13.14 4.69 -7.74
CA ALA A 159 -13.10 3.39 -7.08
C ALA A 159 -14.52 2.84 -6.78
N ILE A 160 -15.43 3.71 -6.30
CA ILE A 160 -16.83 3.37 -6.05
C ILE A 160 -17.53 2.96 -7.35
N GLU A 161 -17.41 3.75 -8.40
CA GLU A 161 -18.02 3.48 -9.72
C GLU A 161 -17.43 2.24 -10.40
N ALA A 162 -16.15 1.93 -10.16
CA ALA A 162 -15.50 0.71 -10.61
C ALA A 162 -15.94 -0.53 -9.81
N GLY A 163 -16.65 -0.36 -8.70
CA GLY A 163 -17.21 -1.47 -7.91
C GLY A 163 -16.19 -2.14 -6.99
N PHE A 164 -15.17 -1.42 -6.53
CA PHE A 164 -14.36 -1.84 -5.40
C PHE A 164 -15.20 -1.83 -4.11
N ASP A 165 -14.78 -2.61 -3.13
CA ASP A 165 -15.42 -2.69 -1.81
C ASP A 165 -14.85 -1.66 -0.84
N GLY A 166 -13.82 -0.93 -1.23
CA GLY A 166 -13.18 0.13 -0.44
C GLY A 166 -12.00 0.78 -1.12
N VAL A 167 -11.43 1.76 -0.43
CA VAL A 167 -10.16 2.40 -0.78
C VAL A 167 -9.19 2.35 0.39
N GLU A 168 -7.88 2.29 0.09
CA GLU A 168 -6.82 2.47 1.07
C GLU A 168 -6.01 3.73 0.73
N ILE A 169 -5.89 4.65 1.68
CA ILE A 169 -5.06 5.86 1.52
C ILE A 169 -3.65 5.57 2.00
N SER A 170 -2.66 5.70 1.12
CA SER A 170 -1.27 5.41 1.46
C SER A 170 -0.53 6.64 1.97
N SER A 171 -0.14 6.60 3.24
CA SER A 171 0.74 7.55 3.93
C SER A 171 1.96 6.83 4.50
N ALA A 172 2.59 5.97 3.70
CA ALA A 172 3.72 5.16 4.12
C ALA A 172 4.92 5.35 3.20
N GLN A 173 6.08 4.82 3.61
CA GLN A 173 7.25 4.66 2.75
C GLN A 173 7.73 5.96 2.10
N ARG A 174 7.54 7.10 2.80
CA ARG A 174 7.91 8.47 2.40
C ARG A 174 7.16 8.98 1.16
N LEU A 175 5.94 8.49 0.90
CA LEU A 175 5.05 9.06 -0.09
C LEU A 175 4.53 10.43 0.37
N LEU A 176 3.76 11.13 -0.47
CA LEU A 176 3.46 12.55 -0.29
C LEU A 176 2.92 12.90 1.09
N ILE A 177 1.85 12.23 1.55
CA ILE A 177 1.20 12.54 2.84
C ILE A 177 2.21 12.38 4.00
N GLN A 178 2.98 11.29 4.02
CA GLN A 178 4.01 11.10 5.03
C GLN A 178 5.08 12.20 4.98
N THR A 179 5.45 12.67 3.78
CA THR A 179 6.48 13.71 3.66
C THR A 179 6.03 15.07 4.21
N PHE A 180 4.74 15.37 4.17
CA PHE A 180 4.17 16.53 4.86
C PHE A 180 4.20 16.37 6.38
N PHE A 181 3.95 15.16 6.87
CA PHE A 181 3.96 14.87 8.30
C PHE A 181 5.36 14.88 8.92
N SER A 182 6.38 14.53 8.14
CA SER A 182 7.76 14.41 8.63
C SER A 182 8.52 15.75 8.64
N THR A 183 9.11 16.10 9.78
CA THR A 183 10.01 17.26 9.90
C THR A 183 11.31 17.12 9.10
N PHE A 184 11.62 15.91 8.58
CA PHE A 184 12.77 15.70 7.68
C PHE A 184 12.55 16.21 6.26
N SER A 185 11.32 16.45 5.88
CA SER A 185 10.96 16.84 4.51
C SER A 185 10.05 18.04 4.42
N ASN A 186 9.47 18.47 5.54
CA ASN A 186 8.59 19.61 5.60
C ASN A 186 9.24 20.75 6.38
N GLU A 187 9.69 21.77 5.67
CA GLU A 187 10.27 23.01 6.20
C GLU A 187 9.36 24.23 5.95
N ARG A 188 8.10 23.98 5.53
CA ARG A 188 7.11 25.06 5.28
C ARG A 188 6.82 25.83 6.54
N THR A 189 6.41 27.10 6.35
CA THR A 189 6.05 28.03 7.44
C THR A 189 4.59 28.48 7.41
N ASP A 190 3.82 27.92 6.47
CA ASP A 190 2.37 28.13 6.34
C ASP A 190 1.54 27.10 7.15
N GLU A 191 0.25 27.07 6.88
CA GLU A 191 -0.71 26.18 7.56
C GLU A 191 -0.50 24.66 7.30
N TYR A 192 0.36 24.29 6.35
CA TYR A 192 0.79 22.90 6.09
C TYR A 192 2.22 22.63 6.58
N GLY A 193 2.80 23.55 7.34
CA GLY A 193 4.20 23.51 7.76
C GLY A 193 4.46 22.61 8.97
N SER A 194 5.73 22.42 9.29
CA SER A 194 6.17 21.51 10.37
C SER A 194 6.21 22.14 11.76
N GLN A 195 5.79 23.42 11.94
CA GLN A 195 5.88 24.15 13.21
C GLN A 195 4.98 23.57 14.30
N SER A 196 3.88 22.94 13.92
CA SER A 196 2.99 22.24 14.85
C SER A 196 2.56 20.89 14.30
N LEU A 197 2.15 20.00 15.18
CA LEU A 197 1.59 18.72 14.77
C LEU A 197 0.31 18.91 13.96
N GLU A 198 -0.54 19.89 14.35
CA GLU A 198 -1.75 20.25 13.62
C GLU A 198 -1.45 20.60 12.16
N ASN A 199 -0.47 21.49 11.91
CA ASN A 199 -0.14 21.93 10.55
C ASN A 199 0.39 20.79 9.67
N ARG A 200 1.34 19.99 10.18
CA ARG A 200 1.91 18.89 9.40
C ARG A 200 0.97 17.70 9.23
N SER A 201 -0.08 17.60 10.06
CA SER A 201 -1.15 16.62 9.93
C SER A 201 -2.20 17.04 8.90
N ARG A 202 -2.33 18.31 8.61
CA ARG A 202 -3.44 18.93 7.88
C ARG A 202 -3.75 18.26 6.55
N ILE A 203 -2.77 18.05 5.69
CA ILE A 203 -3.03 17.41 4.39
C ILE A 203 -3.59 15.98 4.54
N GLY A 204 -3.08 15.20 5.49
CA GLY A 204 -3.59 13.85 5.77
C GLY A 204 -5.02 13.87 6.27
N ILE A 205 -5.35 14.79 7.18
CA ILE A 205 -6.70 14.98 7.72
C ILE A 205 -7.67 15.44 6.62
N GLU A 206 -7.28 16.40 5.78
CA GLU A 206 -8.12 16.93 4.70
C GLU A 206 -8.36 15.89 3.60
N VAL A 207 -7.34 15.08 3.23
CA VAL A 207 -7.52 13.95 2.32
C VAL A 207 -8.51 12.93 2.90
N LEU A 208 -8.34 12.53 4.16
CA LEU A 208 -9.26 11.57 4.80
C LEU A 208 -10.69 12.12 4.88
N LYS A 209 -10.84 13.41 5.17
CA LYS A 209 -12.14 14.09 5.22
C LYS A 209 -12.85 14.06 3.86
N VAL A 210 -12.18 14.46 2.77
CA VAL A 210 -12.82 14.46 1.43
C VAL A 210 -13.11 13.03 0.93
N VAL A 211 -12.28 12.06 1.30
CA VAL A 211 -12.53 10.64 1.01
C VAL A 211 -13.78 10.15 1.75
N GLN A 212 -13.90 10.45 3.05
CA GLN A 212 -15.06 10.11 3.86
C GLN A 212 -16.35 10.75 3.30
N GLU A 213 -16.32 12.04 2.99
CA GLU A 213 -17.45 12.77 2.37
C GLU A 213 -17.88 12.12 1.05
N THR A 214 -16.91 11.65 0.26
CA THR A 214 -17.19 10.98 -1.02
C THR A 214 -17.84 9.61 -0.81
N ILE A 215 -17.34 8.85 0.17
CA ILE A 215 -17.93 7.56 0.56
C ILE A 215 -19.39 7.75 1.02
N GLU A 216 -19.64 8.72 1.89
CA GLU A 216 -20.99 9.02 2.40
C GLU A 216 -21.96 9.45 1.28
N GLN A 217 -21.46 10.17 0.29
CA GLN A 217 -22.28 10.69 -0.81
C GLN A 217 -22.57 9.64 -1.90
N TYR A 218 -21.62 8.76 -2.22
CA TYR A 218 -21.70 7.92 -3.43
C TYR A 218 -21.67 6.41 -3.16
N ALA A 219 -21.26 5.99 -1.98
CA ALA A 219 -21.23 4.59 -1.57
C ALA A 219 -22.23 4.35 -0.42
N GLY A 220 -22.31 3.15 0.07
CA GLY A 220 -23.07 2.81 1.26
C GLY A 220 -22.15 2.58 2.46
N GLU A 221 -22.77 2.28 3.61
CA GLU A 221 -22.08 1.98 4.88
C GLU A 221 -21.13 0.80 4.78
N GLN A 222 -21.28 -0.06 3.79
CA GLN A 222 -20.44 -1.24 3.55
C GLN A 222 -19.11 -0.91 2.84
N PHE A 223 -18.91 0.30 2.34
CA PHE A 223 -17.66 0.68 1.69
C PHE A 223 -16.56 0.88 2.73
N LEU A 224 -15.41 0.25 2.52
CA LEU A 224 -14.30 0.25 3.47
C LEU A 224 -13.34 1.42 3.21
N LEU A 225 -12.84 1.99 4.31
CA LEU A 225 -11.75 2.96 4.29
C LEU A 225 -10.55 2.41 5.06
N GLY A 226 -9.48 2.10 4.36
CA GLY A 226 -8.20 1.73 4.95
C GLY A 226 -7.21 2.90 4.98
N PHE A 227 -6.30 2.88 5.93
CA PHE A 227 -5.17 3.79 5.99
C PHE A 227 -3.87 2.99 6.13
N ARG A 228 -2.89 3.28 5.26
CA ARG A 228 -1.57 2.63 5.32
C ARG A 228 -0.53 3.63 5.74
N ALA A 229 0.22 3.33 6.81
CA ALA A 229 1.15 4.28 7.40
C ALA A 229 2.46 3.65 7.86
N THR A 230 3.49 4.50 7.95
CA THR A 230 4.73 4.25 8.68
C THR A 230 4.62 4.99 10.01
N PRO A 231 4.57 4.29 11.17
CA PRO A 231 4.23 4.94 12.45
C PRO A 231 5.33 5.79 13.09
N GLU A 232 6.57 5.70 12.64
CA GLU A 232 7.65 6.60 13.05
C GLU A 232 8.63 6.84 11.90
N GLU A 233 9.31 7.97 11.89
CA GLU A 233 10.46 8.20 11.01
C GLU A 233 11.66 8.70 11.82
N THR A 234 12.76 7.93 11.78
CA THR A 234 14.02 8.27 12.44
C THR A 234 15.19 8.15 11.49
N ARG A 235 16.22 8.99 11.68
CA ARG A 235 17.52 8.94 10.98
C ARG A 235 18.63 9.01 12.02
N GLY A 236 19.13 7.83 12.43
CA GLY A 236 20.01 7.74 13.59
C GLY A 236 19.29 8.26 14.84
N ASN A 237 19.86 9.30 15.49
CA ASN A 237 19.28 9.92 16.68
C ASN A 237 18.29 11.05 16.38
N GLN A 238 18.11 11.42 15.11
CA GLN A 238 17.15 12.44 14.70
C GLN A 238 15.76 11.83 14.51
N ILE A 239 14.73 12.57 14.87
CA ILE A 239 13.34 12.15 14.81
C ILE A 239 12.62 13.07 13.82
N GLY A 240 12.06 12.49 12.76
CA GLY A 240 11.15 13.15 11.84
C GLY A 240 9.74 13.25 12.43
N TYR A 241 9.31 12.16 13.05
CA TYR A 241 8.16 12.08 13.96
C TYR A 241 8.24 10.78 14.78
N SER A 242 7.68 10.82 15.97
CA SER A 242 7.59 9.70 16.89
C SER A 242 6.28 8.93 16.73
N ILE A 243 6.21 7.74 17.33
CA ILE A 243 4.98 6.96 17.38
C ILE A 243 3.86 7.69 18.14
N ASP A 244 4.21 8.45 19.21
CA ASP A 244 3.24 9.23 19.99
C ASP A 244 2.59 10.33 19.12
N GLU A 245 3.39 11.05 18.33
CA GLU A 245 2.90 12.05 17.37
C GLU A 245 2.04 11.42 16.27
N PHE A 246 2.42 10.22 15.79
CA PHE A 246 1.61 9.47 14.83
C PHE A 246 0.26 9.04 15.43
N LEU A 247 0.23 8.55 16.66
CA LEU A 247 -1.01 8.19 17.35
C LEU A 247 -1.92 9.40 17.56
N GLU A 248 -1.36 10.56 17.91
CA GLU A 248 -2.13 11.80 18.04
C GLU A 248 -2.74 12.21 16.68
N PHE A 249 -1.95 12.18 15.59
CA PHE A 249 -2.47 12.37 14.24
C PHE A 249 -3.60 11.37 13.92
N PHE A 250 -3.39 10.09 14.21
CA PHE A 250 -4.36 9.05 13.87
C PHE A 250 -5.67 9.19 14.66
N HIS A 251 -5.59 9.58 15.94
CA HIS A 251 -6.78 9.93 16.74
C HIS A 251 -7.53 11.13 16.14
N GLN A 252 -6.84 12.16 15.67
CA GLN A 252 -7.47 13.27 14.95
C GLN A 252 -8.13 12.77 13.65
N ALA A 253 -7.47 11.90 12.90
CA ALA A 253 -8.02 11.29 11.68
C ALA A 253 -9.35 10.55 11.95
N LEU A 254 -9.45 9.83 13.06
CA LEU A 254 -10.68 9.13 13.47
C LEU A 254 -11.84 10.06 13.83
N THR A 255 -11.60 11.36 14.04
CA THR A 255 -12.68 12.33 14.28
C THR A 255 -13.32 12.83 12.97
N VAL A 256 -12.66 12.63 11.84
CA VAL A 256 -13.12 13.12 10.51
C VAL A 256 -13.41 12.01 9.52
N ALA A 257 -12.98 10.78 9.80
CA ALA A 257 -13.19 9.61 8.92
C ALA A 257 -13.38 8.32 9.72
N SER A 258 -14.29 7.46 9.25
CA SER A 258 -14.52 6.12 9.78
C SER A 258 -13.51 5.15 9.15
N ILE A 259 -12.30 5.10 9.72
CA ILE A 259 -11.23 4.22 9.23
C ILE A 259 -11.46 2.81 9.75
N ASP A 260 -11.64 1.85 8.84
CA ASP A 260 -11.94 0.46 9.19
C ASP A 260 -10.67 -0.33 9.56
N TYR A 261 -9.53 -0.03 8.91
CA TYR A 261 -8.25 -0.65 9.26
C TYR A 261 -7.05 0.27 9.07
N LEU A 262 -6.00 0.02 9.87
CA LEU A 262 -4.67 0.61 9.75
C LEU A 262 -3.68 -0.47 9.32
N ALA A 263 -3.07 -0.34 8.13
CA ALA A 263 -2.01 -1.20 7.65
C ALA A 263 -0.63 -0.59 7.99
N ILE A 264 0.16 -1.30 8.80
CA ILE A 264 1.50 -0.84 9.20
C ILE A 264 2.51 -1.23 8.12
N ALA A 265 3.24 -0.26 7.62
CA ALA A 265 4.28 -0.44 6.60
C ALA A 265 5.54 0.34 6.92
N SER A 266 6.68 -0.22 6.54
CA SER A 266 7.99 0.43 6.64
C SER A 266 8.96 -0.22 5.65
N TRP A 267 10.20 0.26 5.60
CA TRP A 267 11.29 -0.37 4.87
C TRP A 267 12.06 -1.35 5.76
N GLY A 268 12.52 -2.45 5.20
CA GLY A 268 13.39 -3.42 5.86
C GLY A 268 12.81 -4.83 5.98
N HIS A 269 13.60 -5.69 6.61
CA HIS A 269 13.24 -7.06 6.91
C HIS A 269 12.26 -7.13 8.08
N ASP A 270 11.40 -8.12 8.07
CA ASP A 270 10.53 -8.47 9.19
C ASP A 270 9.93 -7.22 9.88
N VAL A 271 9.34 -6.33 9.06
CA VAL A 271 8.83 -5.03 9.51
C VAL A 271 7.87 -5.17 10.70
N PHE A 272 7.12 -6.26 10.76
CA PHE A 272 6.23 -6.57 11.88
C PHE A 272 6.96 -6.76 13.23
N ARG A 273 8.31 -6.95 13.20
CA ARG A 273 9.18 -7.03 14.38
C ARG A 273 9.92 -5.72 14.69
N ASN A 274 9.65 -4.65 13.93
CA ASN A 274 10.32 -3.38 14.15
C ASN A 274 10.06 -2.86 15.55
N LYS A 275 11.14 -2.37 16.17
CA LYS A 275 11.10 -1.71 17.47
C LYS A 275 11.17 -0.21 17.31
N ILE A 276 10.47 0.50 18.18
CA ILE A 276 10.46 1.95 18.25
C ILE A 276 11.86 2.45 18.56
N ARG A 277 12.37 3.33 17.70
CA ARG A 277 13.73 3.93 17.78
C ARG A 277 13.70 5.32 18.38
N ALA A 278 12.61 6.06 18.16
CA ALA A 278 12.43 7.39 18.71
C ALA A 278 12.57 7.35 20.24
N LYS A 279 13.32 8.32 20.81
CA LYS A 279 13.39 8.49 22.26
C LYS A 279 12.01 8.87 22.79
N GLY A 280 11.54 8.18 23.81
CA GLY A 280 10.22 8.40 24.40
C GLY A 280 9.79 7.23 25.27
N PRO A 281 8.56 7.25 25.79
CA PRO A 281 8.05 6.24 26.70
C PRO A 281 8.00 4.82 26.10
N HIS A 282 7.87 4.71 24.77
CA HIS A 282 7.76 3.44 24.04
C HIS A 282 9.05 2.95 23.40
N GLN A 283 10.20 3.63 23.63
CA GLN A 283 11.46 3.25 23.00
C GLN A 283 11.84 1.79 23.29
N GLY A 284 12.08 1.02 22.23
CA GLY A 284 12.47 -0.40 22.31
C GLY A 284 11.29 -1.38 22.33
N GLU A 285 10.05 -0.92 22.51
CA GLU A 285 8.85 -1.73 22.32
C GLU A 285 8.60 -2.03 20.82
N LEU A 286 7.83 -3.08 20.53
CA LEU A 286 7.42 -3.38 19.15
C LEU A 286 6.42 -2.32 18.66
N VAL A 287 6.66 -1.77 17.47
CA VAL A 287 5.75 -0.80 16.83
C VAL A 287 4.33 -1.34 16.76
N ASN A 288 4.18 -2.58 16.26
CA ASN A 288 2.88 -3.23 16.14
C ASN A 288 2.18 -3.43 17.51
N ALA A 289 2.96 -3.76 18.55
CA ALA A 289 2.38 -3.98 19.89
C ALA A 289 1.79 -2.69 20.47
N VAL A 290 2.49 -1.56 20.32
CA VAL A 290 2.00 -0.25 20.82
C VAL A 290 0.76 0.19 20.04
N ILE A 291 0.80 0.13 18.70
CA ILE A 291 -0.35 0.48 17.85
C ILE A 291 -1.56 -0.43 18.15
N TYR A 292 -1.35 -1.74 18.21
CA TYR A 292 -2.42 -2.69 18.46
C TYR A 292 -3.06 -2.50 19.83
N LYS A 293 -2.26 -2.24 20.87
CA LYS A 293 -2.77 -1.95 22.21
C LYS A 293 -3.68 -0.72 22.23
N GLU A 294 -3.32 0.32 21.48
CA GLU A 294 -4.06 1.59 21.43
C GLU A 294 -5.36 1.48 20.61
N LEU A 295 -5.32 0.72 19.50
CA LEU A 295 -6.41 0.69 18.53
C LEU A 295 -7.33 -0.54 18.64
N LYS A 296 -6.94 -1.56 19.41
CA LYS A 296 -7.70 -2.82 19.55
C LYS A 296 -9.17 -2.58 19.88
N GLY A 297 -10.04 -3.15 19.03
CA GLY A 297 -11.50 -3.01 19.16
C GLY A 297 -12.07 -1.67 18.67
N LYS A 298 -11.23 -0.77 18.14
CA LYS A 298 -11.63 0.50 17.51
C LYS A 298 -11.38 0.47 16.00
N VAL A 299 -10.18 0.05 15.60
CA VAL A 299 -9.72 -0.03 14.21
C VAL A 299 -8.95 -1.33 14.07
N ALA A 300 -9.19 -2.10 13.01
CA ALA A 300 -8.42 -3.31 12.76
C ALA A 300 -6.97 -2.97 12.39
N VAL A 301 -6.01 -3.71 12.93
CA VAL A 301 -4.59 -3.52 12.64
C VAL A 301 -4.07 -4.63 11.74
N ILE A 302 -3.45 -4.27 10.62
CA ILE A 302 -2.79 -5.19 9.70
C ILE A 302 -1.27 -5.10 9.92
N ALA A 303 -0.67 -6.18 10.40
CA ALA A 303 0.79 -6.32 10.44
C ALA A 303 1.31 -6.78 9.08
N SER A 304 2.39 -6.18 8.57
CA SER A 304 2.95 -6.56 7.28
C SER A 304 4.48 -6.45 7.24
N GLY A 305 5.06 -7.00 6.17
CA GLY A 305 6.49 -6.92 5.85
C GLY A 305 7.33 -8.05 6.45
N GLY A 306 7.85 -8.94 5.57
CA GLY A 306 8.69 -10.06 5.94
C GLY A 306 7.97 -11.35 6.36
N ILE A 307 6.63 -11.35 6.38
CA ILE A 307 5.82 -12.51 6.74
C ILE A 307 5.80 -13.48 5.54
N ASN A 308 6.52 -14.59 5.65
CA ASN A 308 6.69 -15.57 4.57
C ASN A 308 6.64 -17.03 5.06
N SER A 309 6.17 -17.25 6.28
CA SER A 309 5.91 -18.58 6.83
C SER A 309 4.72 -18.56 7.78
N GLN A 310 4.21 -19.75 8.11
CA GLN A 310 3.15 -19.94 9.10
C GLN A 310 3.56 -19.38 10.46
N GLU A 311 4.79 -19.64 10.91
CA GLU A 311 5.28 -19.20 12.22
C GLU A 311 5.31 -17.66 12.31
N LYS A 312 5.79 -16.99 11.24
CA LYS A 312 5.80 -15.52 11.18
C LYS A 312 4.39 -14.95 11.12
N ALA A 313 3.44 -15.61 10.43
CA ALA A 313 2.05 -15.19 10.41
C ALA A 313 1.42 -15.26 11.81
N LEU A 314 1.66 -16.34 12.55
CA LEU A 314 1.19 -16.50 13.93
C LEU A 314 1.82 -15.49 14.89
N GLU A 315 3.13 -15.24 14.77
CA GLU A 315 3.84 -14.24 15.55
C GLU A 315 3.29 -12.83 15.28
N ALA A 316 3.13 -12.46 14.02
CA ALA A 316 2.58 -11.15 13.64
C ALA A 316 1.16 -10.94 14.18
N LEU A 317 0.35 -12.01 14.19
CA LEU A 317 -1.02 -11.96 14.71
C LEU A 317 -1.09 -11.77 16.24
N GLU A 318 0.01 -11.92 16.98
CA GLU A 318 0.03 -11.60 18.43
C GLU A 318 -0.22 -10.10 18.70
N HIS A 319 0.15 -9.25 17.74
CA HIS A 319 0.05 -7.79 17.83
C HIS A 319 -0.66 -7.17 16.61
N ALA A 320 -1.63 -7.88 16.07
CA ALA A 320 -2.49 -7.42 14.97
C ALA A 320 -3.80 -8.23 14.95
N ASP A 321 -4.77 -7.74 14.20
CA ASP A 321 -6.00 -8.46 13.88
C ASP A 321 -5.85 -9.28 12.59
N LEU A 322 -5.06 -8.77 11.65
CA LEU A 322 -4.84 -9.31 10.31
C LEU A 322 -3.34 -9.33 9.97
N VAL A 323 -2.95 -10.23 9.06
CA VAL A 323 -1.58 -10.38 8.60
C VAL A 323 -1.49 -10.15 7.08
N GLY A 324 -0.67 -9.19 6.69
CA GLY A 324 -0.53 -8.75 5.31
C GLY A 324 0.73 -9.30 4.64
N LEU A 325 0.56 -10.00 3.53
CA LEU A 325 1.62 -10.52 2.69
C LEU A 325 1.47 -9.99 1.26
N SER A 326 2.58 -9.78 0.56
CA SER A 326 2.56 -9.45 -0.87
C SER A 326 3.43 -10.40 -1.68
N THR A 327 4.74 -10.33 -1.47
CA THR A 327 5.72 -11.09 -2.26
C THR A 327 5.59 -12.62 -2.17
N PRO A 328 5.25 -13.25 -1.03
CA PRO A 328 5.00 -14.67 -1.00
C PRO A 328 3.86 -15.13 -1.92
N PHE A 329 2.80 -14.32 -2.06
CA PHE A 329 1.70 -14.62 -2.97
C PHE A 329 2.08 -14.49 -4.46
N ILE A 330 3.23 -13.89 -4.79
CA ILE A 330 3.74 -13.87 -6.18
C ILE A 330 4.13 -15.29 -6.60
N THR A 331 4.90 -15.97 -5.76
CA THR A 331 5.47 -17.28 -6.04
C THR A 331 4.58 -18.43 -5.59
N ASP A 332 3.69 -18.18 -4.64
CA ASP A 332 2.75 -19.17 -4.07
C ASP A 332 1.38 -18.58 -3.77
N PRO A 333 0.50 -18.44 -4.75
CA PRO A 333 -0.87 -17.98 -4.52
C PRO A 333 -1.68 -18.88 -3.56
N GLU A 334 -1.31 -20.16 -3.41
CA GLU A 334 -1.91 -21.14 -2.51
C GLU A 334 -1.32 -21.09 -1.08
N PHE A 335 -0.49 -20.10 -0.74
CA PHE A 335 0.16 -19.96 0.57
C PHE A 335 -0.82 -20.15 1.74
N THR A 336 -1.96 -19.46 1.69
CA THR A 336 -2.99 -19.53 2.74
C THR A 336 -3.63 -20.91 2.82
N GLU A 337 -3.95 -21.51 1.68
CA GLU A 337 -4.56 -22.84 1.61
C GLU A 337 -3.61 -23.93 2.14
N LYS A 338 -2.32 -23.87 1.76
CA LYS A 338 -1.30 -24.79 2.25
C LYS A 338 -1.17 -24.77 3.77
N ILE A 339 -1.21 -23.57 4.39
CA ILE A 339 -1.21 -23.46 5.85
C ILE A 339 -2.48 -24.10 6.44
N LYS A 340 -3.65 -23.86 5.85
CA LYS A 340 -4.93 -24.40 6.29
C LYS A 340 -4.95 -25.94 6.25
N GLU A 341 -4.31 -26.51 5.23
CA GLU A 341 -4.21 -27.97 5.04
C GLU A 341 -3.07 -28.63 5.84
N GLY A 342 -2.27 -27.88 6.58
CA GLY A 342 -1.12 -28.37 7.31
C GLY A 342 0.07 -28.76 6.41
N LYS A 343 0.19 -28.10 5.25
CA LYS A 343 1.23 -28.32 4.23
C LYS A 343 2.19 -27.13 4.13
N SER A 344 2.52 -26.50 5.25
CA SER A 344 3.35 -25.30 5.28
C SER A 344 4.75 -25.53 4.72
N GLU A 345 5.27 -26.74 4.77
CA GLU A 345 6.55 -27.15 4.15
C GLU A 345 6.52 -27.16 2.62
N GLU A 346 5.35 -27.15 2.00
CA GLU A 346 5.17 -27.08 0.54
C GLU A 346 5.12 -25.63 0.01
N ILE A 347 5.21 -24.61 0.89
CA ILE A 347 5.20 -23.19 0.49
C ILE A 347 6.43 -22.90 -0.38
N GLN A 348 6.19 -22.28 -1.53
CA GLN A 348 7.22 -21.95 -2.51
C GLN A 348 7.62 -20.47 -2.43
N LEU A 349 8.85 -20.21 -1.99
CA LEU A 349 9.44 -18.86 -1.98
C LEU A 349 10.48 -18.64 -3.09
N SER A 350 10.66 -19.64 -3.94
CA SER A 350 11.49 -19.64 -5.14
C SER A 350 10.61 -19.77 -6.38
N ILE A 351 11.14 -19.42 -7.54
CA ILE A 351 10.42 -19.50 -8.80
C ILE A 351 11.29 -20.16 -9.86
N LYS A 352 10.65 -20.88 -10.78
CA LYS A 352 11.28 -21.45 -11.96
C LYS A 352 10.69 -20.83 -13.22
N PRO A 353 11.46 -20.73 -14.30
CA PRO A 353 10.99 -20.14 -15.57
C PRO A 353 9.68 -20.77 -16.09
N GLU A 354 9.55 -22.09 -15.97
CA GLU A 354 8.36 -22.83 -16.39
C GLU A 354 7.09 -22.50 -15.62
N ASN A 355 7.20 -21.82 -14.46
CA ASN A 355 6.05 -21.49 -13.61
C ASN A 355 5.46 -20.11 -13.90
N LEU A 356 6.13 -19.28 -14.71
CA LEU A 356 5.70 -17.88 -14.95
C LEU A 356 4.27 -17.79 -15.48
N GLU A 357 3.94 -18.61 -16.49
CA GLU A 357 2.60 -18.63 -17.08
C GLU A 357 1.55 -19.11 -16.07
N ALA A 358 1.81 -20.21 -15.37
CA ALA A 358 0.90 -20.77 -14.38
C ALA A 358 0.66 -19.85 -13.20
N LEU A 359 1.64 -18.99 -12.85
CA LEU A 359 1.56 -17.97 -11.82
C LEU A 359 1.03 -16.64 -12.34
N ALA A 360 0.75 -16.53 -13.64
CA ALA A 360 0.32 -15.30 -14.30
C ALA A 360 1.22 -14.10 -13.95
N ILE A 361 2.54 -14.30 -14.02
CA ILE A 361 3.51 -13.25 -13.72
C ILE A 361 3.78 -12.45 -14.99
N PRO A 362 3.53 -11.12 -14.98
CA PRO A 362 3.83 -10.25 -16.10
C PRO A 362 5.34 -10.18 -16.33
N GLN A 363 5.84 -10.80 -17.39
CA GLN A 363 7.29 -10.90 -17.63
C GLN A 363 7.95 -9.53 -17.80
N ALA A 364 7.22 -8.58 -18.39
CA ALA A 364 7.80 -7.34 -18.86
C ALA A 364 8.23 -6.38 -17.74
N ALA A 365 7.57 -6.36 -16.60
CA ALA A 365 7.70 -5.24 -15.67
C ALA A 365 8.21 -5.63 -14.28
N PHE A 366 8.16 -6.90 -13.94
CA PHE A 366 8.54 -7.36 -12.60
C PHE A 366 9.99 -7.03 -12.22
N LYS A 367 10.93 -7.03 -13.17
CA LYS A 367 12.32 -6.69 -12.89
C LYS A 367 12.49 -5.29 -12.28
N ASP A 368 11.61 -4.35 -12.65
CA ASP A 368 11.69 -2.95 -12.18
C ASP A 368 11.23 -2.78 -10.74
N ILE A 369 10.49 -3.77 -10.21
CA ILE A 369 10.05 -3.76 -8.81
C ILE A 369 10.93 -4.62 -7.90
N VAL A 370 11.88 -5.39 -8.44
CA VAL A 370 12.81 -6.22 -7.64
C VAL A 370 13.57 -5.42 -6.59
N PRO A 371 14.05 -4.19 -6.83
CA PRO A 371 14.66 -3.39 -5.78
C PRO A 371 13.77 -3.20 -4.53
N LEU A 372 12.44 -3.16 -4.70
CA LEU A 372 11.49 -3.11 -3.58
C LEU A 372 11.44 -4.45 -2.84
N MET A 373 11.53 -5.58 -3.55
CA MET A 373 11.58 -6.91 -2.96
C MET A 373 12.86 -7.14 -2.16
N ASP A 374 13.98 -6.55 -2.59
CA ASP A 374 15.27 -6.68 -1.90
C ASP A 374 15.25 -6.05 -0.50
N PHE A 375 14.45 -5.02 -0.26
CA PHE A 375 14.32 -4.43 1.08
C PHE A 375 13.63 -5.34 2.08
N GLY A 376 12.69 -6.17 1.65
CA GLY A 376 11.94 -7.06 2.53
C GLY A 376 12.52 -8.47 2.63
N GLU A 377 13.24 -8.92 1.60
CA GLU A 377 13.82 -10.27 1.44
C GLU A 377 12.83 -11.40 1.79
N SER A 378 11.53 -11.20 1.53
CA SER A 378 10.50 -12.21 1.81
C SER A 378 10.56 -13.40 0.86
N LEU A 379 11.15 -13.22 -0.33
CA LEU A 379 11.47 -14.28 -1.28
C LEU A 379 12.96 -14.67 -1.19
N HIS A 380 13.27 -15.89 -1.57
CA HIS A 380 14.65 -16.33 -1.70
C HIS A 380 15.41 -15.50 -2.75
N LYS A 381 16.73 -15.41 -2.58
CA LYS A 381 17.59 -14.62 -3.46
C LYS A 381 17.52 -15.08 -4.92
N ASP A 382 17.43 -16.37 -5.17
CA ASP A 382 17.31 -16.95 -6.50
C ASP A 382 16.05 -16.48 -7.24
N ALA A 383 14.90 -16.37 -6.55
CA ALA A 383 13.67 -15.83 -7.12
C ALA A 383 13.84 -14.33 -7.47
N ARG A 384 14.45 -13.55 -6.59
CA ARG A 384 14.68 -12.12 -6.83
C ARG A 384 15.66 -11.90 -7.99
N ASP A 385 16.73 -12.68 -8.07
CA ASP A 385 17.71 -12.65 -9.17
C ASP A 385 17.07 -13.11 -10.49
N PHE A 386 16.18 -14.09 -10.44
CA PHE A 386 15.43 -14.52 -11.62
C PHE A 386 14.52 -13.39 -12.15
N PHE A 387 13.71 -12.76 -11.31
CA PHE A 387 12.89 -11.62 -11.74
C PHE A 387 13.72 -10.48 -12.33
N ARG A 388 14.91 -10.21 -11.76
CA ARG A 388 15.84 -9.19 -12.28
C ARG A 388 16.38 -9.52 -13.67
N SER A 389 16.48 -10.82 -13.99
CA SER A 389 16.97 -11.29 -15.28
C SER A 389 15.95 -11.24 -16.42
N LEU A 390 14.66 -11.01 -16.11
CA LEU A 390 13.61 -10.97 -17.12
C LEU A 390 13.83 -9.77 -18.05
N GLU A 391 13.96 -10.04 -19.35
CA GLU A 391 14.06 -9.01 -20.36
C GLU A 391 12.67 -8.41 -20.66
N VAL A 392 12.65 -7.11 -20.94
CA VAL A 392 11.43 -6.38 -21.21
C VAL A 392 11.36 -6.04 -22.70
N ASN A 393 10.32 -6.47 -23.35
CA ASN A 393 10.01 -6.08 -24.74
C ASN A 393 8.75 -5.19 -24.75
N TYR A 394 8.94 -3.89 -24.45
CA TYR A 394 7.83 -2.92 -24.33
C TYR A 394 7.05 -2.70 -25.63
N LYS A 395 7.63 -3.01 -26.79
CA LYS A 395 7.02 -2.75 -28.09
C LYS A 395 5.88 -3.70 -28.44
N GLU A 396 5.78 -4.86 -27.80
CA GLU A 396 4.75 -5.87 -28.10
C GLU A 396 3.45 -5.69 -27.33
N ARG A 397 3.41 -4.82 -26.30
CA ARG A 397 2.22 -4.61 -25.46
C ARG A 397 1.12 -3.75 -26.08
N ALA A 398 1.46 -2.92 -27.05
CA ALA A 398 0.55 -1.93 -27.64
C ALA A 398 -0.41 -2.49 -28.70
N VAL A 399 -0.49 -3.81 -28.90
CA VAL A 399 -1.13 -4.36 -30.11
C VAL A 399 -2.47 -5.07 -29.85
N ASP A 400 -2.91 -5.30 -28.61
CA ASP A 400 -4.16 -6.03 -28.33
C ASP A 400 -5.26 -5.19 -27.63
N GLU A 401 -5.49 -3.96 -28.09
CA GLU A 401 -6.68 -3.18 -27.79
C GLU A 401 -7.65 -3.11 -29.00
N SER A 402 -8.00 -4.23 -29.61
CA SER A 402 -9.04 -4.27 -30.65
C SER A 402 -10.22 -5.12 -30.21
#